data_24ca6e400d0023e844d58100c2d356e7
#
_entry.id   24ca6e400d0023e844d58100c2d356e7
#
_cell.length_a   1.000
_cell.length_b   1.000
_cell.length_c   1.000
_cell.angle_alpha   90.00
_cell.angle_beta   90.00
_cell.angle_gamma   90.00
#
_symmetry.space_group_name_H-M   'P 1'
#
loop_
_entity.id
_entity.type
_entity.pdbx_description
1 polymer ?
#
loop_
_entity_poly.entity_id
_entity_poly.type
_entity_poly.pdbx_seq_one_letter_code
_entity_poly.pdbx_strand_id
1 'polypeptide(L)'
;MLSLFFVADLPTTVGSTYEFAGDDAGHAIRVLRTQIGDGLALSSGQGAWSIVEVIAIAKKSMTVRVTSSGFEEALPVEFTVAQALTKGDRIKESIELSTAGGADVILLWAATRSIGKGAPDLMHKLATTAREASKQTRRHRIPFVMGVLDAKKIAAEIPNYDLAIIFHESAAEKLTDVVKPGAKKVLLIIGPEGGITDEELVLFKSAGAQVALMGRPIFRSAHAAMAALSGVNAALKIW
;
A
#
# COMPACT_ATOMS: atom_id res chain seq x y z
N MET A 1 -21.27 -8.15 3.97
CA MET A 1 -19.91 -7.97 3.46
C MET A 1 -18.93 -8.46 4.52
N LEU A 2 -17.98 -9.39 4.22
CA LEU A 2 -17.17 -10.07 5.22
C LEU A 2 -16.03 -9.17 5.72
N SER A 3 -15.76 -9.23 7.03
CA SER A 3 -14.57 -8.60 7.61
C SER A 3 -13.34 -9.44 7.29
N LEU A 4 -12.24 -8.78 6.88
CA LEU A 4 -10.98 -9.43 6.53
C LEU A 4 -10.00 -9.38 7.72
N PHE A 5 -9.34 -10.51 7.98
CA PHE A 5 -8.27 -10.64 8.97
C PHE A 5 -7.07 -11.36 8.36
N PHE A 6 -5.88 -11.03 8.84
CA PHE A 6 -4.66 -11.70 8.40
C PHE A 6 -4.18 -12.70 9.44
N VAL A 7 -3.82 -13.89 8.98
CA VAL A 7 -3.31 -14.98 9.83
C VAL A 7 -1.99 -15.52 9.26
N ALA A 8 -1.08 -15.96 10.12
CA ALA A 8 0.19 -16.53 9.68
C ALA A 8 -0.02 -17.90 9.03
N ASP A 9 -0.81 -18.75 9.69
CA ASP A 9 -1.12 -20.11 9.23
C ASP A 9 -2.53 -20.13 8.65
N LEU A 10 -2.65 -19.78 7.36
CA LEU A 10 -3.95 -19.70 6.69
C LEU A 10 -4.50 -21.12 6.43
N PRO A 11 -5.68 -21.50 7.01
CA PRO A 11 -6.32 -22.76 6.70
C PRO A 11 -6.95 -22.67 5.29
N THR A 12 -6.59 -23.58 4.39
CA THR A 12 -7.08 -23.56 2.99
C THR A 12 -7.92 -24.77 2.61
N THR A 13 -7.93 -25.83 3.42
CA THR A 13 -8.70 -27.05 3.14
C THR A 13 -10.17 -26.83 3.48
N VAL A 14 -11.06 -26.88 2.50
CA VAL A 14 -12.51 -26.74 2.70
C VAL A 14 -13.02 -27.83 3.64
N GLY A 15 -13.84 -27.45 4.62
CA GLY A 15 -14.36 -28.31 5.68
C GLY A 15 -13.45 -28.46 6.91
N SER A 16 -12.16 -28.08 6.82
CA SER A 16 -11.28 -28.09 7.98
C SER A 16 -11.67 -27.00 8.98
N THR A 17 -11.31 -27.24 10.24
CA THR A 17 -11.49 -26.28 11.33
C THR A 17 -10.18 -25.60 11.68
N TYR A 18 -10.27 -24.34 12.13
CA TYR A 18 -9.13 -23.53 12.54
C TYR A 18 -9.48 -22.74 13.81
N GLU A 19 -8.54 -22.67 14.74
CA GLU A 19 -8.68 -21.80 15.90
C GLU A 19 -8.15 -20.40 15.56
N PHE A 20 -9.06 -19.46 15.34
CA PHE A 20 -8.74 -18.05 15.14
C PHE A 20 -8.63 -17.37 16.51
N ALA A 21 -7.42 -16.97 16.90
CA ALA A 21 -7.11 -16.43 18.22
C ALA A 21 -6.28 -15.12 18.11
N GLY A 22 -6.01 -14.50 19.25
CA GLY A 22 -5.22 -13.28 19.34
C GLY A 22 -6.05 -12.00 19.28
N ASP A 23 -5.37 -10.88 19.01
CA ASP A 23 -6.00 -9.55 19.09
C ASP A 23 -7.07 -9.34 18.01
N ASP A 24 -6.86 -9.86 16.81
CA ASP A 24 -7.82 -9.80 15.70
C ASP A 24 -9.10 -10.59 16.02
N ALA A 25 -8.99 -11.79 16.61
CA ALA A 25 -10.15 -12.55 17.09
C ALA A 25 -10.87 -11.81 18.21
N GLY A 26 -10.10 -11.24 19.17
CA GLY A 26 -10.64 -10.41 20.22
C GLY A 26 -11.37 -9.17 19.70
N HIS A 27 -10.88 -8.55 18.64
CA HIS A 27 -11.54 -7.45 17.95
C HIS A 27 -12.86 -7.90 17.29
N ALA A 28 -12.83 -9.02 16.56
CA ALA A 28 -14.01 -9.59 15.92
C ALA A 28 -15.12 -9.89 16.94
N ILE A 29 -14.77 -10.50 18.08
CA ILE A 29 -15.75 -10.83 19.13
C ILE A 29 -16.32 -9.58 19.80
N ARG A 30 -15.46 -8.68 20.27
CA ARG A 30 -15.87 -7.58 21.16
C ARG A 30 -16.38 -6.36 20.41
N VAL A 31 -15.77 -6.02 19.27
CA VAL A 31 -16.07 -4.78 18.52
C VAL A 31 -17.04 -5.07 17.40
N LEU A 32 -16.77 -6.09 16.58
CA LEU A 32 -17.65 -6.47 15.48
C LEU A 32 -18.87 -7.30 15.94
N ARG A 33 -18.82 -7.81 17.20
CA ARG A 33 -19.89 -8.62 17.80
C ARG A 33 -20.25 -9.86 16.98
N THR A 34 -19.21 -10.48 16.41
CA THR A 34 -19.32 -11.70 15.59
C THR A 34 -20.03 -12.80 16.37
N GLN A 35 -20.94 -13.51 15.71
CA GLN A 35 -21.76 -14.58 16.26
C GLN A 35 -21.47 -15.91 15.57
N ILE A 36 -21.92 -17.02 16.19
CA ILE A 36 -21.89 -18.33 15.54
C ILE A 36 -22.78 -18.30 14.30
N GLY A 37 -22.28 -18.81 13.18
CA GLY A 37 -22.89 -18.74 11.86
C GLY A 37 -22.43 -17.55 11.01
N ASP A 38 -21.75 -16.56 11.59
CA ASP A 38 -21.20 -15.44 10.81
C ASP A 38 -20.02 -15.89 9.92
N GLY A 39 -19.94 -15.25 8.75
CA GLY A 39 -18.82 -15.42 7.84
C GLY A 39 -17.70 -14.42 8.08
N LEU A 40 -16.45 -14.86 7.97
CA LEU A 40 -15.25 -14.02 7.97
C LEU A 40 -14.37 -14.35 6.76
N ALA A 41 -13.53 -13.42 6.35
CA ALA A 41 -12.45 -13.64 5.40
C ALA A 41 -11.12 -13.70 6.17
N LEU A 42 -10.33 -14.73 5.95
CA LEU A 42 -8.95 -14.86 6.43
C LEU A 42 -8.00 -14.76 5.23
N SER A 43 -6.83 -14.18 5.41
CA SER A 43 -5.80 -14.10 4.36
C SER A 43 -4.40 -14.23 4.93
N SER A 44 -3.47 -14.72 4.09
CA SER A 44 -2.03 -14.72 4.40
C SER A 44 -1.38 -13.34 4.29
N GLY A 45 -2.05 -12.38 3.63
CA GLY A 45 -1.46 -11.09 3.25
C GLY A 45 -0.58 -11.15 1.99
N GLN A 46 -0.50 -12.31 1.33
CA GLN A 46 0.30 -12.55 0.12
C GLN A 46 -0.55 -13.07 -1.06
N GLY A 47 -1.88 -12.86 -0.98
CA GLY A 47 -2.83 -13.24 -2.02
C GLY A 47 -3.68 -14.47 -1.68
N ALA A 48 -3.19 -15.42 -0.89
CA ALA A 48 -4.02 -16.55 -0.46
C ALA A 48 -5.10 -16.08 0.54
N TRP A 49 -6.31 -16.64 0.38
CA TRP A 49 -7.46 -16.30 1.22
C TRP A 49 -8.36 -17.51 1.48
N SER A 50 -9.14 -17.42 2.54
CA SER A 50 -10.21 -18.37 2.87
C SER A 50 -11.42 -17.63 3.41
N ILE A 51 -12.60 -18.06 3.00
CA ILE A 51 -13.85 -17.68 3.66
C ILE A 51 -14.15 -18.76 4.69
N VAL A 52 -14.51 -18.32 5.88
CA VAL A 52 -14.76 -19.20 7.01
C VAL A 52 -16.09 -18.86 7.68
N GLU A 53 -16.74 -19.87 8.25
CA GLU A 53 -17.92 -19.76 9.09
C GLU A 53 -17.51 -19.92 10.56
N VAL A 54 -18.00 -19.08 11.44
CA VAL A 54 -17.78 -19.20 12.89
C VAL A 54 -18.68 -20.31 13.44
N ILE A 55 -18.06 -21.35 14.00
CA ILE A 55 -18.79 -22.51 14.56
C ILE A 55 -18.78 -22.58 16.08
N ALA A 56 -17.82 -21.92 16.74
CA ALA A 56 -17.78 -21.77 18.19
C ALA A 56 -17.07 -20.48 18.60
N ILE A 57 -17.44 -19.91 19.73
CA ILE A 57 -16.84 -18.68 20.29
C ILE A 57 -16.43 -18.96 21.73
N ALA A 58 -15.15 -18.67 22.05
CA ALA A 58 -14.61 -18.67 23.40
C ALA A 58 -14.30 -17.23 23.84
N LYS A 59 -13.76 -17.04 25.04
CA LYS A 59 -13.49 -15.70 25.61
C LYS A 59 -12.52 -14.86 24.78
N LYS A 60 -11.52 -15.48 24.13
CA LYS A 60 -10.45 -14.79 23.37
C LYS A 60 -10.13 -15.45 22.03
N SER A 61 -10.88 -16.45 21.62
CA SER A 61 -10.71 -17.16 20.35
C SER A 61 -12.05 -17.59 19.80
N MET A 62 -12.07 -17.98 18.55
CA MET A 62 -13.21 -18.64 17.91
C MET A 62 -12.73 -19.82 17.07
N THR A 63 -13.53 -20.86 17.00
CA THR A 63 -13.32 -21.94 16.04
C THR A 63 -14.09 -21.61 14.78
N VAL A 64 -13.42 -21.66 13.66
CA VAL A 64 -14.00 -21.39 12.34
C VAL A 64 -13.84 -22.60 11.43
N ARG A 65 -14.76 -22.77 10.50
CA ARG A 65 -14.72 -23.81 9.46
C ARG A 65 -14.51 -23.16 8.10
N VAL A 66 -13.57 -23.67 7.32
CA VAL A 66 -13.32 -23.20 5.96
C VAL A 66 -14.48 -23.60 5.05
N THR A 67 -15.11 -22.62 4.41
CA THR A 67 -16.21 -22.82 3.44
C THR A 67 -15.75 -22.68 1.99
N SER A 68 -14.75 -21.83 1.74
CA SER A 68 -14.07 -21.72 0.45
C SER A 68 -12.67 -21.13 0.63
N SER A 69 -11.80 -21.36 -0.34
CA SER A 69 -10.46 -20.80 -0.38
C SER A 69 -10.05 -20.45 -1.81
N GLY A 70 -9.06 -19.59 -1.96
CA GLY A 70 -8.56 -19.19 -3.26
C GLY A 70 -7.29 -18.34 -3.16
N PHE A 71 -6.93 -17.76 -4.30
CA PHE A 71 -5.75 -16.92 -4.43
C PHE A 71 -6.08 -15.69 -5.27
N GLU A 72 -5.71 -14.52 -4.79
CA GLU A 72 -5.76 -13.27 -5.52
C GLU A 72 -4.45 -13.11 -6.27
N GLU A 73 -4.51 -13.21 -7.59
CA GLU A 73 -3.35 -13.00 -8.44
C GLU A 73 -2.84 -11.55 -8.33
N ALA A 74 -1.54 -11.37 -8.52
CA ALA A 74 -0.97 -10.03 -8.62
C ALA A 74 -1.52 -9.33 -9.88
N LEU A 75 -1.70 -8.03 -9.79
CA LEU A 75 -2.03 -7.24 -10.98
C LEU A 75 -0.90 -7.33 -12.02
N PRO A 76 -1.20 -7.11 -13.31
CA PRO A 76 -0.19 -7.18 -14.37
C PRO A 76 0.88 -6.08 -14.26
N VAL A 77 0.65 -5.08 -13.41
CA VAL A 77 1.56 -3.97 -13.13
C VAL A 77 1.83 -3.91 -11.63
N GLU A 78 3.11 -3.91 -11.27
CA GLU A 78 3.59 -3.67 -9.90
C GLU A 78 3.78 -2.17 -9.66
N PHE A 79 3.14 -1.64 -8.65
CA PHE A 79 3.24 -0.23 -8.27
C PHE A 79 4.11 -0.03 -7.04
N THR A 80 5.21 0.70 -7.21
CA THR A 80 6.04 1.20 -6.11
C THR A 80 5.79 2.69 -5.91
N VAL A 81 5.49 3.10 -4.68
CA VAL A 81 5.39 4.51 -4.27
C VAL A 81 6.63 4.87 -3.46
N ALA A 82 7.49 5.73 -3.98
CA ALA A 82 8.56 6.37 -3.21
C ALA A 82 7.97 7.60 -2.49
N GLN A 83 7.56 7.42 -1.23
CA GLN A 83 6.93 8.45 -0.41
C GLN A 83 7.97 9.18 0.43
N ALA A 84 8.11 10.49 0.23
CA ALA A 84 8.95 11.30 1.12
C ALA A 84 8.41 11.31 2.56
N LEU A 85 9.32 11.36 3.54
CA LEU A 85 8.95 11.53 4.93
C LEU A 85 8.19 12.84 5.13
N THR A 86 7.02 12.77 5.74
CA THR A 86 6.14 13.89 6.04
C THR A 86 6.06 14.14 7.55
N LYS A 87 5.56 15.31 7.95
CA LYS A 87 5.48 15.71 9.35
C LYS A 87 4.36 14.95 10.08
N GLY A 88 4.68 14.41 11.27
CA GLY A 88 3.70 13.85 12.20
C GLY A 88 2.92 12.66 11.63
N ASP A 89 1.62 12.61 11.88
CA ASP A 89 0.76 11.49 11.47
C ASP A 89 0.42 11.46 9.97
N ARG A 90 0.82 12.48 9.20
CA ARG A 90 0.59 12.51 7.74
C ARG A 90 1.29 11.37 7.01
N ILE A 91 2.39 10.85 7.56
CA ILE A 91 3.04 9.67 6.97
C ILE A 91 2.15 8.44 7.06
N LYS A 92 1.40 8.26 8.15
CA LYS A 92 0.43 7.16 8.28
C LYS A 92 -0.70 7.30 7.27
N GLU A 93 -1.26 8.51 7.14
CA GLU A 93 -2.27 8.83 6.12
C GLU A 93 -1.77 8.50 4.71
N SER A 94 -0.50 8.84 4.39
CA SER A 94 0.12 8.47 3.11
C SER A 94 0.15 6.96 2.90
N ILE A 95 0.50 6.18 3.93
CA ILE A 95 0.53 4.71 3.85
C ILE A 95 -0.88 4.15 3.65
N GLU A 96 -1.87 4.64 4.40
CA GLU A 96 -3.27 4.22 4.27
C GLU A 96 -3.79 4.47 2.85
N LEU A 97 -3.59 5.69 2.34
CA LEU A 97 -4.04 6.09 1.01
C LEU A 97 -3.28 5.35 -0.12
N SER A 98 -1.95 5.17 0.01
CA SER A 98 -1.16 4.39 -0.95
C SER A 98 -1.60 2.93 -0.99
N THR A 99 -1.89 2.34 0.19
CA THR A 99 -2.42 0.99 0.30
C THR A 99 -3.79 0.88 -0.37
N ALA A 100 -4.70 1.81 -0.10
CA ALA A 100 -6.03 1.87 -0.71
C ALA A 100 -5.95 2.07 -2.23
N GLY A 101 -4.99 2.86 -2.71
CA GLY A 101 -4.73 3.12 -4.13
C GLY A 101 -4.09 1.97 -4.90
N GLY A 102 -3.68 0.90 -4.23
CA GLY A 102 -3.16 -0.30 -4.88
C GLY A 102 -1.63 -0.38 -4.96
N ALA A 103 -0.86 0.39 -4.15
CA ALA A 103 0.59 0.21 -4.08
C ALA A 103 0.94 -1.22 -3.61
N ASP A 104 1.95 -1.83 -4.24
CA ASP A 104 2.51 -3.12 -3.85
C ASP A 104 3.75 -2.94 -2.97
N VAL A 105 4.50 -1.86 -3.21
CA VAL A 105 5.68 -1.47 -2.43
C VAL A 105 5.58 0.01 -2.07
N ILE A 106 5.90 0.35 -0.84
CA ILE A 106 6.02 1.73 -0.37
C ILE A 106 7.43 1.94 0.15
N LEU A 107 8.25 2.68 -0.61
CA LEU A 107 9.61 3.06 -0.24
C LEU A 107 9.57 4.42 0.45
N LEU A 108 10.01 4.49 1.71
CA LEU A 108 10.18 5.78 2.37
C LEU A 108 11.50 6.42 1.97
N TRP A 109 11.50 7.72 1.76
CA TRP A 109 12.74 8.44 1.50
C TRP A 109 12.82 9.78 2.22
N ALA A 110 14.04 10.17 2.57
CA ALA A 110 14.37 11.43 3.21
C ALA A 110 14.75 12.45 2.13
N ALA A 111 13.79 13.28 1.73
CA ALA A 111 14.04 14.41 0.85
C ALA A 111 14.76 15.52 1.61
N THR A 112 15.50 16.38 0.91
CA THR A 112 16.22 17.52 1.49
C THR A 112 15.30 18.42 2.31
N ARG A 113 14.05 18.62 1.86
CA ARG A 113 13.03 19.43 2.54
C ARG A 113 12.06 18.63 3.39
N SER A 114 12.37 17.36 3.68
CA SER A 114 11.56 16.55 4.61
C SER A 114 11.69 17.08 6.03
N ILE A 115 10.56 17.30 6.70
CA ILE A 115 10.50 17.69 8.11
C ILE A 115 10.43 16.46 9.01
N GLY A 116 9.94 15.33 8.48
CA GLY A 116 9.83 14.06 9.18
C GLY A 116 11.21 13.44 9.44
N LYS A 117 11.38 12.90 10.66
CA LYS A 117 12.56 12.12 11.03
C LYS A 117 12.19 10.66 11.18
N GLY A 118 13.06 9.76 10.74
CA GLY A 118 12.89 8.33 10.99
C GLY A 118 13.02 8.05 12.49
N ALA A 119 11.95 7.58 13.13
CA ALA A 119 12.01 7.07 14.50
C ALA A 119 12.40 5.58 14.46
N PRO A 120 13.05 5.02 15.51
CA PRO A 120 13.49 3.61 15.52
C PRO A 120 12.36 2.60 15.24
N ASP A 121 11.15 2.91 15.65
CA ASP A 121 9.95 2.07 15.50
C ASP A 121 9.06 2.45 14.31
N LEU A 122 9.50 3.43 13.50
CA LEU A 122 8.69 3.96 12.39
C LEU A 122 8.26 2.87 11.41
N MET A 123 9.20 2.03 10.98
CA MET A 123 8.92 0.98 9.99
C MET A 123 7.87 -0.01 10.50
N HIS A 124 7.98 -0.45 11.76
CA HIS A 124 6.99 -1.34 12.37
C HIS A 124 5.60 -0.70 12.41
N LYS A 125 5.51 0.57 12.83
CA LYS A 125 4.24 1.31 12.86
C LYS A 125 3.62 1.46 11.49
N LEU A 126 4.40 1.76 10.47
CA LEU A 126 3.90 1.94 9.11
C LEU A 126 3.52 0.61 8.44
N ALA A 127 4.25 -0.47 8.71
CA ALA A 127 3.85 -1.81 8.28
C ALA A 127 2.52 -2.24 8.92
N THR A 128 2.32 -1.93 10.21
CA THR A 128 1.02 -2.12 10.89
C THR A 128 -0.08 -1.29 10.25
N THR A 129 0.21 -0.02 9.91
CA THR A 129 -0.75 0.86 9.21
C THR A 129 -1.15 0.27 7.85
N ALA A 130 -0.19 -0.20 7.06
CA ALA A 130 -0.45 -0.84 5.76
C ALA A 130 -1.31 -2.11 5.92
N ARG A 131 -1.03 -2.93 6.94
CA ARG A 131 -1.83 -4.11 7.27
C ARG A 131 -3.28 -3.75 7.61
N GLU A 132 -3.49 -2.75 8.48
CA GLU A 132 -4.85 -2.32 8.84
C GLU A 132 -5.59 -1.68 7.65
N ALA A 133 -4.91 -0.86 6.85
CA ALA A 133 -5.47 -0.31 5.63
C ALA A 133 -5.86 -1.41 4.63
N SER A 134 -5.07 -2.48 4.51
CA SER A 134 -5.39 -3.65 3.68
C SER A 134 -6.66 -4.37 4.15
N LYS A 135 -6.88 -4.50 5.48
CA LYS A 135 -8.15 -5.03 6.02
C LYS A 135 -9.35 -4.17 5.60
N GLN A 136 -9.24 -2.84 5.74
CA GLN A 136 -10.30 -1.91 5.41
C GLN A 136 -10.65 -1.89 3.92
N THR A 137 -9.64 -2.02 3.06
CA THR A 137 -9.79 -2.04 1.60
C THR A 137 -9.97 -3.45 1.03
N ARG A 138 -9.94 -4.48 1.90
CA ARG A 138 -10.13 -5.89 1.54
C ARG A 138 -9.11 -6.42 0.54
N ARG A 139 -7.92 -5.90 0.57
CA ARG A 139 -6.80 -6.43 -0.19
C ARG A 139 -6.26 -7.67 0.49
N HIS A 140 -6.19 -8.78 -0.23
CA HIS A 140 -5.53 -9.99 0.26
C HIS A 140 -3.99 -9.91 0.14
N ARG A 141 -3.49 -8.77 -0.37
CA ARG A 141 -2.06 -8.45 -0.46
C ARG A 141 -1.75 -7.21 0.35
N ILE A 142 -0.86 -7.35 1.34
CA ILE A 142 -0.35 -6.23 2.14
C ILE A 142 0.85 -5.65 1.41
N PRO A 143 0.92 -4.34 1.14
CA PRO A 143 2.10 -3.75 0.51
C PRO A 143 3.33 -3.85 1.42
N PHE A 144 4.50 -4.04 0.82
CA PHE A 144 5.78 -3.96 1.53
C PHE A 144 6.12 -2.51 1.83
N VAL A 145 6.38 -2.21 3.11
CA VAL A 145 6.84 -0.88 3.55
C VAL A 145 8.33 -0.96 3.88
N MET A 146 9.16 -0.20 3.18
CA MET A 146 10.63 -0.26 3.24
C MET A 146 11.26 1.14 3.30
N GLY A 147 12.53 1.20 3.63
CA GLY A 147 13.37 2.40 3.65
C GLY A 147 13.72 2.76 5.10
N VAL A 148 14.29 3.92 5.41
CA VAL A 148 14.27 5.21 4.70
C VAL A 148 15.52 5.33 3.81
N LEU A 149 15.33 5.62 2.52
CA LEU A 149 16.41 5.85 1.56
C LEU A 149 16.70 7.35 1.43
N ASP A 150 17.89 7.71 0.99
CA ASP A 150 18.21 9.06 0.53
C ASP A 150 17.87 9.23 -0.96
N ALA A 151 17.92 10.47 -1.47
CA ALA A 151 17.63 10.77 -2.87
C ALA A 151 18.55 10.01 -3.85
N LYS A 152 19.81 9.79 -3.50
CA LYS A 152 20.76 9.07 -4.36
C LYS A 152 20.40 7.59 -4.49
N LYS A 153 19.95 6.97 -3.40
CA LYS A 153 19.49 5.59 -3.40
C LYS A 153 18.17 5.45 -4.16
N ILE A 154 17.24 6.40 -4.03
CA ILE A 154 16.01 6.41 -4.88
C ILE A 154 16.39 6.54 -6.35
N ALA A 155 17.33 7.43 -6.71
CA ALA A 155 17.81 7.58 -8.09
C ALA A 155 18.43 6.29 -8.63
N ALA A 156 19.17 5.55 -7.81
CA ALA A 156 19.78 4.28 -8.19
C ALA A 156 18.73 3.17 -8.44
N GLU A 157 17.56 3.25 -7.84
CA GLU A 157 16.45 2.31 -8.07
C GLU A 157 15.69 2.59 -9.38
N ILE A 158 15.70 3.83 -9.88
CA ILE A 158 14.91 4.23 -11.07
C ILE A 158 15.11 3.31 -12.28
N PRO A 159 16.35 2.90 -12.64
CA PRO A 159 16.57 2.02 -13.79
C PRO A 159 15.94 0.62 -13.67
N ASN A 160 15.50 0.21 -12.49
CA ASN A 160 14.84 -1.07 -12.24
C ASN A 160 13.35 -1.07 -12.61
N TYR A 161 12.81 0.08 -13.04
CA TYR A 161 11.40 0.27 -13.39
C TYR A 161 11.24 0.58 -14.88
N ASP A 162 10.14 0.08 -15.46
CA ASP A 162 9.78 0.40 -16.86
C ASP A 162 9.31 1.85 -17.01
N LEU A 163 8.76 2.40 -15.92
CA LEU A 163 8.27 3.78 -15.87
C LEU A 163 8.48 4.35 -14.45
N ALA A 164 9.28 5.39 -14.34
CA ALA A 164 9.43 6.16 -13.12
C ALA A 164 8.90 7.58 -13.35
N ILE A 165 7.98 8.02 -12.48
CA ILE A 165 7.35 9.35 -12.58
C ILE A 165 7.59 10.12 -11.29
N ILE A 166 8.11 11.34 -11.44
CA ILE A 166 8.18 12.33 -10.37
C ILE A 166 7.14 13.43 -10.62
N PHE A 167 6.37 13.76 -9.60
CA PHE A 167 5.35 14.78 -9.71
C PHE A 167 5.87 16.13 -9.21
N HIS A 168 5.83 17.13 -10.10
CA HIS A 168 6.34 18.46 -9.81
C HIS A 168 5.52 19.53 -10.50
N GLU A 169 5.29 20.66 -9.80
CA GLU A 169 4.48 21.77 -10.33
C GLU A 169 5.06 22.45 -11.57
N SER A 170 6.39 22.38 -11.77
CA SER A 170 7.06 22.94 -12.96
C SER A 170 7.00 22.01 -14.18
N ALA A 171 6.33 20.85 -14.09
CA ALA A 171 6.22 19.94 -15.23
C ALA A 171 5.42 20.55 -16.36
N ALA A 172 5.90 20.40 -17.59
CA ALA A 172 5.18 20.76 -18.80
C ALA A 172 4.23 19.64 -19.27
N GLU A 173 4.60 18.39 -19.03
CA GLU A 173 3.84 17.22 -19.49
C GLU A 173 2.79 16.80 -18.44
N LYS A 174 1.62 16.41 -18.93
CA LYS A 174 0.56 15.84 -18.08
C LYS A 174 0.86 14.37 -17.80
N LEU A 175 0.31 13.85 -16.72
CA LEU A 175 0.41 12.43 -16.37
C LEU A 175 0.03 11.51 -17.55
N THR A 176 -1.04 11.82 -18.26
CA THR A 176 -1.53 11.04 -19.42
C THR A 176 -0.57 11.02 -20.58
N ASP A 177 0.32 11.99 -20.71
CA ASP A 177 1.26 12.12 -21.82
C ASP A 177 2.51 11.28 -21.57
N VAL A 178 2.88 11.07 -20.30
CA VAL A 178 4.05 10.28 -19.87
C VAL A 178 3.72 8.81 -19.68
N VAL A 179 2.48 8.46 -19.31
CA VAL A 179 2.08 7.07 -19.11
C VAL A 179 1.83 6.40 -20.46
N LYS A 180 2.65 5.39 -20.74
CA LYS A 180 2.53 4.59 -22.00
C LYS A 180 2.14 3.14 -21.67
N PRO A 181 1.30 2.50 -22.50
CA PRO A 181 0.97 1.09 -22.33
C PRO A 181 2.20 0.19 -22.33
N GLY A 182 2.14 -0.90 -21.56
CA GLY A 182 3.16 -1.94 -21.53
C GLY A 182 4.12 -1.90 -20.36
N ALA A 183 4.11 -0.84 -19.53
CA ALA A 183 4.88 -0.81 -18.26
C ALA A 183 4.36 -1.89 -17.31
N LYS A 184 5.26 -2.70 -16.76
CA LYS A 184 4.95 -3.75 -15.76
C LYS A 184 5.44 -3.37 -14.37
N LYS A 185 6.41 -2.48 -14.26
CA LYS A 185 6.94 -1.95 -13.00
C LYS A 185 6.93 -0.44 -13.06
N VAL A 186 6.14 0.17 -12.19
CA VAL A 186 5.95 1.62 -12.14
C VAL A 186 6.42 2.16 -10.80
N LEU A 187 7.29 3.17 -10.84
CA LEU A 187 7.74 3.93 -9.67
C LEU A 187 7.09 5.33 -9.68
N LEU A 188 6.39 5.67 -8.61
CA LEU A 188 5.78 6.99 -8.40
C LEU A 188 6.53 7.70 -7.28
N ILE A 189 7.22 8.80 -7.60
CA ILE A 189 8.05 9.54 -6.63
C ILE A 189 7.26 10.75 -6.12
N ILE A 190 6.95 10.74 -4.83
CA ILE A 190 6.16 11.75 -4.13
C ILE A 190 7.07 12.55 -3.19
N GLY A 191 7.09 13.85 -3.38
CA GLY A 191 7.86 14.79 -2.55
C GLY A 191 7.23 15.08 -1.19
N PRO A 192 7.99 15.74 -0.28
CA PRO A 192 7.50 16.23 1.00
C PRO A 192 6.67 17.50 0.82
N GLU A 193 6.10 18.01 1.92
CA GLU A 193 5.34 19.28 1.93
C GLU A 193 6.17 20.50 1.48
N GLY A 194 7.49 20.47 1.71
CA GLY A 194 8.43 21.50 1.27
C GLY A 194 8.82 21.42 -0.21
N GLY A 195 8.28 20.45 -0.95
CA GLY A 195 8.59 20.18 -2.35
C GLY A 195 9.93 19.46 -2.54
N ILE A 196 10.20 19.10 -3.78
CA ILE A 196 11.45 18.48 -4.25
C ILE A 196 12.40 19.61 -4.66
N THR A 197 13.69 19.51 -4.34
CA THR A 197 14.66 20.52 -4.75
C THR A 197 15.06 20.36 -6.22
N ASP A 198 15.60 21.45 -6.83
CA ASP A 198 16.04 21.40 -8.22
C ASP A 198 17.16 20.35 -8.40
N GLU A 199 18.04 20.18 -7.39
CA GLU A 199 19.12 19.20 -7.41
C GLU A 199 18.54 17.76 -7.38
N GLU A 200 17.53 17.50 -6.56
CA GLU A 200 16.84 16.21 -6.51
C GLU A 200 16.11 15.93 -7.83
N LEU A 201 15.45 16.96 -8.39
CA LEU A 201 14.75 16.85 -9.67
C LEU A 201 15.72 16.52 -10.82
N VAL A 202 16.86 17.20 -10.88
CA VAL A 202 17.93 16.91 -11.86
C VAL A 202 18.48 15.50 -11.67
N LEU A 203 18.71 15.07 -10.42
CA LEU A 203 19.20 13.73 -10.09
C LEU A 203 18.26 12.65 -10.60
N PHE A 204 16.96 12.76 -10.30
CA PHE A 204 15.96 11.77 -10.72
C PHE A 204 15.74 11.76 -12.23
N LYS A 205 15.72 12.92 -12.88
CA LYS A 205 15.68 13.02 -14.36
C LYS A 205 16.88 12.36 -15.02
N SER A 206 18.07 12.61 -14.49
CA SER A 206 19.30 12.00 -15.01
C SER A 206 19.33 10.47 -14.85
N ALA A 207 18.60 9.93 -13.86
CA ALA A 207 18.42 8.51 -13.66
C ALA A 207 17.30 7.90 -14.54
N GLY A 208 16.54 8.72 -15.28
CA GLY A 208 15.50 8.26 -16.22
C GLY A 208 14.06 8.52 -15.78
N ALA A 209 13.83 9.21 -14.64
CA ALA A 209 12.47 9.57 -14.24
C ALA A 209 11.88 10.65 -15.16
N GLN A 210 10.61 10.46 -15.51
CA GLN A 210 9.80 11.46 -16.22
C GLN A 210 9.16 12.42 -15.21
N VAL A 211 9.03 13.69 -15.57
CA VAL A 211 8.38 14.69 -14.71
C VAL A 211 6.98 14.95 -15.23
N ALA A 212 5.98 14.79 -14.37
CA ALA A 212 4.59 14.95 -14.76
C ALA A 212 3.81 15.88 -13.84
N LEU A 213 2.78 16.51 -14.42
CA LEU A 213 1.79 17.32 -13.71
C LEU A 213 0.50 16.49 -13.54
N MET A 214 0.00 16.40 -12.30
CA MET A 214 -1.28 15.72 -12.01
C MET A 214 -2.51 16.63 -12.22
N GLY A 215 -2.31 17.94 -12.40
CA GLY A 215 -3.39 18.91 -12.57
C GLY A 215 -3.02 20.29 -12.01
N ARG A 216 -3.96 21.24 -12.06
CA ARG A 216 -3.72 22.60 -11.56
C ARG A 216 -3.56 22.68 -10.03
N PRO A 217 -4.40 22.03 -9.21
CA PRO A 217 -4.20 22.05 -7.76
C PRO A 217 -2.98 21.21 -7.36
N ILE A 218 -2.21 21.75 -6.41
CA ILE A 218 -1.11 21.00 -5.79
C ILE A 218 -1.71 20.10 -4.70
N PHE A 219 -1.53 18.79 -4.86
CA PHE A 219 -1.92 17.83 -3.84
C PHE A 219 -1.02 17.91 -2.61
N ARG A 220 -1.60 17.76 -1.44
CA ARG A 220 -0.79 17.51 -0.25
C ARG A 220 -0.03 16.20 -0.43
N SER A 221 1.20 16.12 0.08
CA SER A 221 2.07 14.94 -0.05
C SER A 221 1.36 13.63 0.33
N ALA A 222 0.58 13.65 1.42
CA ALA A 222 -0.18 12.47 1.85
C ALA A 222 -1.22 11.97 0.82
N HIS A 223 -1.82 12.87 0.03
CA HIS A 223 -2.86 12.53 -0.95
C HIS A 223 -2.31 12.28 -2.36
N ALA A 224 -1.12 12.81 -2.63
CA ALA A 224 -0.53 12.79 -3.96
C ALA A 224 -0.31 11.36 -4.49
N ALA A 225 0.11 10.43 -3.62
CA ALA A 225 0.31 9.03 -3.99
C ALA A 225 -0.98 8.36 -4.47
N MET A 226 -2.09 8.57 -3.74
CA MET A 226 -3.39 8.02 -4.12
C MET A 226 -3.87 8.58 -5.46
N ALA A 227 -3.74 9.90 -5.66
CA ALA A 227 -4.09 10.55 -6.92
C ALA A 227 -3.24 10.04 -8.09
N ALA A 228 -1.93 9.86 -7.87
CA ALA A 228 -1.00 9.33 -8.86
C ALA A 228 -1.34 7.88 -9.23
N LEU A 229 -1.53 7.01 -8.23
CA LEU A 229 -1.93 5.61 -8.44
C LEU A 229 -3.23 5.53 -9.24
N SER A 230 -4.27 6.30 -8.85
CA SER A 230 -5.55 6.33 -9.56
C SER A 230 -5.39 6.78 -11.01
N GLY A 231 -4.64 7.86 -11.23
CA GLY A 231 -4.40 8.40 -12.57
C GLY A 231 -3.63 7.44 -13.47
N VAL A 232 -2.58 6.77 -12.94
CA VAL A 232 -1.79 5.80 -13.71
C VAL A 232 -2.58 4.51 -13.98
N ASN A 233 -3.33 3.99 -12.99
CA ASN A 233 -4.20 2.83 -13.20
C ASN A 233 -5.24 3.08 -14.31
N ALA A 234 -5.88 4.25 -14.29
CA ALA A 234 -6.82 4.64 -15.34
C ALA A 234 -6.14 4.79 -16.71
N ALA A 235 -4.96 5.41 -16.79
CA ALA A 235 -4.21 5.60 -18.02
C ALA A 235 -3.71 4.25 -18.60
N LEU A 236 -3.35 3.30 -17.76
CA LEU A 236 -2.96 1.93 -18.16
C LEU A 236 -4.16 1.02 -18.40
N LYS A 237 -5.40 1.49 -18.18
CA LYS A 237 -6.65 0.71 -18.30
C LYS A 237 -6.69 -0.53 -17.40
N ILE A 238 -6.15 -0.40 -16.19
CA ILE A 238 -6.21 -1.44 -15.16
C ILE A 238 -7.53 -1.31 -14.37
N TRP A 239 -7.97 -0.07 -14.19
CA TRP A 239 -9.27 0.25 -13.59
C TRP A 239 -10.32 0.56 -14.65
#